data_ac7ee1cd2012022e6797e4617dba4631
#
_entry.id   ac7ee1cd2012022e6797e4617dba4631
#
_cell.length_a   1.000
_cell.length_b   1.000
_cell.length_c   1.000
_cell.angle_alpha   90.00
_cell.angle_beta   90.00
_cell.angle_gamma   90.00
#
_symmetry.space_group_name_H-M   'P 1'
#
loop_
_entity.id
_entity.type
_entity.pdbx_description
1 polymer ?
#
loop_
_entity_poly.entity_id
_entity_poly.type
_entity_poly.pdbx_seq_one_letter_code
_entity_poly.pdbx_strand_id
1 'polypeptide(L)'
;MQEKETIQNGAVIQETAHSREILQIGEEMLPFAYWLYGIPGLGSRTIRHLLMQHKTPYEIYHMPKERLERLLPLSNKTAALAKRIADSREETDCTAVTERFARLKEKGIGFTCLGYQTYPGRLAQIPDPPYALYFIGRLPEQKCPSVAIIGARNCSAYGRQMAKRFGEELAMAGISVISGMARGIDGIGQSAALAAGGYSLGVLGCGADICYPAENRALYRMLCAQGGVCSEYPPGTRPKNSLFPPRNRIISGLSDAVLVIEAKGKSGTLITVDMALEQGKEVYALPGRVTEALSEGCNGLLKQGAGLVLSPQDLIREILGEISFMRPAPALLSARQADLLDCMGTFPEAADQIKERMLLKCCRTISIPDLMAELMHLSIMRHVNQIGN
;
A
#
# COMPACT_ATOMS: atom_id res chain seq x y z
N MET A 1 42.67 -40.57 -11.26
CA MET A 1 42.73 -39.10 -11.23
C MET A 1 41.53 -38.66 -10.46
N GLN A 2 41.80 -38.18 -9.25
CA GLN A 2 40.77 -37.85 -8.25
C GLN A 2 40.32 -36.40 -8.46
N GLU A 3 39.04 -36.20 -8.67
CA GLU A 3 38.39 -34.89 -8.55
C GLU A 3 38.23 -34.55 -7.06
N LYS A 4 38.78 -33.43 -6.68
CA LYS A 4 38.65 -32.87 -5.34
C LYS A 4 37.34 -32.05 -5.27
N GLU A 5 36.36 -32.58 -4.59
CA GLU A 5 35.22 -31.79 -4.11
C GLU A 5 35.67 -30.83 -3.02
N THR A 6 35.53 -29.56 -3.27
CA THR A 6 35.66 -28.51 -2.24
C THR A 6 34.28 -28.18 -1.72
N ILE A 7 33.97 -28.65 -0.51
CA ILE A 7 32.76 -28.29 0.23
C ILE A 7 32.97 -26.87 0.78
N GLN A 8 32.22 -25.91 0.29
CA GLN A 8 32.03 -24.63 0.94
C GLN A 8 30.56 -24.48 1.36
N ASN A 9 30.40 -24.48 2.69
CA ASN A 9 29.31 -23.96 3.52
C ASN A 9 27.88 -23.92 2.95
N GLY A 10 27.08 -24.83 3.52
CA GLY A 10 25.67 -25.02 3.37
C GLY A 10 24.79 -23.77 3.50
N ALA A 11 24.37 -23.25 2.37
CA ALA A 11 23.10 -22.64 2.15
C ALA A 11 22.60 -23.18 0.81
N VAL A 12 21.72 -24.17 0.87
CA VAL A 12 20.93 -24.57 -0.30
C VAL A 12 19.97 -23.41 -0.54
N ILE A 13 20.39 -22.49 -1.42
CA ILE A 13 19.47 -21.56 -2.04
C ILE A 13 18.63 -22.42 -2.98
N GLN A 14 17.44 -22.80 -2.52
CA GLN A 14 16.39 -23.23 -3.44
C GLN A 14 16.09 -22.02 -4.34
N GLU A 15 16.69 -21.97 -5.51
CA GLU A 15 16.24 -21.15 -6.62
C GLU A 15 14.78 -21.52 -6.88
N THR A 16 13.87 -20.71 -6.33
CA THR A 16 12.47 -20.81 -6.66
C THR A 16 12.35 -20.53 -8.17
N ALA A 17 11.80 -21.49 -8.89
CA ALA A 17 11.65 -21.54 -10.35
C ALA A 17 10.77 -20.44 -10.97
N HIS A 18 10.77 -19.21 -10.40
CA HIS A 18 9.93 -18.09 -10.80
C HIS A 18 10.68 -16.88 -11.38
N SER A 19 12.00 -16.91 -11.47
CA SER A 19 12.80 -15.84 -12.09
C SER A 19 13.10 -16.18 -13.57
N ARG A 20 12.07 -16.49 -14.36
CA ARG A 20 12.23 -16.36 -15.81
C ARG A 20 12.21 -14.87 -16.13
N GLU A 21 13.32 -14.35 -16.65
CA GLU A 21 13.48 -12.96 -17.04
C GLU A 21 12.31 -12.54 -17.95
N ILE A 22 11.46 -11.67 -17.42
CA ILE A 22 10.46 -10.99 -18.23
C ILE A 22 11.20 -9.98 -19.07
N LEU A 23 11.02 -10.02 -20.39
CA LEU A 23 11.63 -9.08 -21.32
C LEU A 23 11.32 -7.64 -20.87
N GLN A 24 12.36 -6.81 -20.83
CA GLN A 24 12.18 -5.39 -20.60
C GLN A 24 11.35 -4.78 -21.73
N ILE A 25 10.35 -3.98 -21.37
CA ILE A 25 9.45 -3.30 -22.30
C ILE A 25 9.88 -1.85 -22.39
N GLY A 26 10.18 -1.38 -23.62
CA GLY A 26 10.45 0.02 -23.90
C GLY A 26 9.18 0.87 -23.95
N GLU A 27 9.32 2.19 -23.90
CA GLU A 27 8.19 3.12 -23.92
C GLU A 27 7.35 3.02 -25.20
N GLU A 28 7.97 2.75 -26.32
CA GLU A 28 7.36 2.53 -27.64
C GLU A 28 6.42 1.32 -27.66
N MET A 29 6.57 0.37 -26.77
CA MET A 29 5.74 -0.82 -26.66
C MET A 29 4.53 -0.64 -25.74
N LEU A 30 4.48 0.42 -24.94
CA LEU A 30 3.36 0.68 -24.02
C LEU A 30 1.99 0.78 -24.71
N PRO A 31 1.84 1.41 -25.88
CA PRO A 31 0.56 1.40 -26.59
C PRO A 31 0.07 0.00 -26.93
N PHE A 32 0.97 -0.89 -27.34
CA PHE A 32 0.64 -2.30 -27.66
C PHE A 32 0.36 -3.12 -26.39
N ALA A 33 1.06 -2.85 -25.28
CA ALA A 33 0.77 -3.43 -23.98
C ALA A 33 -0.63 -3.03 -23.48
N TYR A 34 -0.98 -1.75 -23.63
CA TYR A 34 -2.30 -1.21 -23.32
C TYR A 34 -3.40 -1.84 -24.19
N TRP A 35 -3.17 -1.93 -25.52
CA TRP A 35 -4.07 -2.61 -26.44
C TRP A 35 -4.29 -4.08 -26.03
N LEU A 36 -3.22 -4.82 -25.81
CA LEU A 36 -3.27 -6.25 -25.45
C LEU A 36 -4.08 -6.46 -24.15
N TYR A 37 -3.86 -5.59 -23.15
CA TYR A 37 -4.59 -5.67 -21.89
C TYR A 37 -6.07 -5.28 -22.01
N GLY A 38 -6.40 -4.47 -22.99
CA GLY A 38 -7.77 -4.04 -23.30
C GLY A 38 -8.63 -5.11 -23.98
N ILE A 39 -8.05 -6.22 -24.45
CA ILE A 39 -8.79 -7.26 -25.16
C ILE A 39 -9.71 -8.04 -24.21
N PRO A 40 -11.04 -8.07 -24.42
CA PRO A 40 -11.97 -8.73 -23.52
C PRO A 40 -11.68 -10.23 -23.35
N GLY A 41 -11.59 -10.67 -22.10
CA GLY A 41 -11.34 -12.07 -21.76
C GLY A 41 -9.88 -12.53 -21.82
N LEU A 42 -8.95 -11.62 -22.17
CA LEU A 42 -7.52 -11.86 -22.08
C LEU A 42 -7.03 -11.38 -20.70
N GLY A 43 -6.91 -12.30 -19.74
CA GLY A 43 -6.51 -11.98 -18.37
C GLY A 43 -5.00 -11.92 -18.20
N SER A 44 -4.54 -11.31 -17.09
CA SER A 44 -3.12 -11.14 -16.75
C SER A 44 -2.30 -12.43 -16.85
N ARG A 45 -2.84 -13.58 -16.42
CA ARG A 45 -2.15 -14.88 -16.49
C ARG A 45 -1.86 -15.31 -17.93
N THR A 46 -2.83 -15.12 -18.82
CA THR A 46 -2.68 -15.50 -20.25
C THR A 46 -1.68 -14.57 -20.94
N ILE A 47 -1.74 -13.26 -20.66
CA ILE A 47 -0.77 -12.31 -21.20
C ILE A 47 0.63 -12.64 -20.72
N ARG A 48 0.82 -12.89 -19.42
CA ARG A 48 2.13 -13.31 -18.88
C ARG A 48 2.65 -14.58 -19.55
N HIS A 49 1.78 -15.57 -19.77
CA HIS A 49 2.16 -16.81 -20.47
C HIS A 49 2.71 -16.53 -21.89
N LEU A 50 2.07 -15.61 -22.63
CA LEU A 50 2.56 -15.20 -23.95
C LEU A 50 3.92 -14.49 -23.86
N LEU A 51 4.08 -13.57 -22.89
CA LEU A 51 5.33 -12.83 -22.70
C LEU A 51 6.49 -13.72 -22.23
N MET A 52 6.22 -14.74 -21.39
CA MET A 52 7.23 -15.71 -20.96
C MET A 52 7.79 -16.56 -22.11
N GLN A 53 7.18 -16.55 -23.28
CA GLN A 53 7.72 -17.17 -24.49
C GLN A 53 8.57 -16.18 -25.29
N HIS A 54 9.15 -15.18 -24.61
CA HIS A 54 10.01 -14.14 -25.19
C HIS A 54 9.34 -13.38 -26.34
N LYS A 55 8.05 -13.10 -26.18
CA LYS A 55 7.28 -12.27 -27.12
C LYS A 55 6.98 -10.90 -26.51
N THR A 56 7.23 -9.84 -27.28
CA THR A 56 6.85 -8.50 -26.91
C THR A 56 5.36 -8.23 -27.24
N PRO A 57 4.71 -7.26 -26.62
CA PRO A 57 3.36 -6.84 -27.01
C PRO A 57 3.24 -6.45 -28.48
N TYR A 58 4.29 -5.83 -29.05
CA TYR A 58 4.37 -5.47 -30.46
C TYR A 58 4.39 -6.73 -31.36
N GLU A 59 5.21 -7.73 -31.03
CA GLU A 59 5.25 -8.99 -31.78
C GLU A 59 3.92 -9.73 -31.70
N ILE A 60 3.25 -9.72 -30.53
CA ILE A 60 1.93 -10.33 -30.37
C ILE A 60 0.90 -9.63 -31.26
N TYR A 61 0.97 -8.29 -31.36
CA TYR A 61 0.10 -7.52 -32.25
C TYR A 61 0.26 -7.96 -33.72
N HIS A 62 1.46 -8.18 -34.20
CA HIS A 62 1.72 -8.58 -35.60
C HIS A 62 1.65 -10.09 -35.84
N MET A 63 1.38 -10.91 -34.81
CA MET A 63 1.45 -12.37 -34.92
C MET A 63 0.24 -12.97 -35.65
N PRO A 64 0.44 -13.87 -36.63
CA PRO A 64 -0.66 -14.59 -37.26
C PRO A 64 -1.48 -15.45 -36.25
N LYS A 65 -2.77 -15.57 -36.51
CA LYS A 65 -3.71 -16.29 -35.64
C LYS A 65 -3.25 -17.72 -35.33
N GLU A 66 -2.80 -18.44 -36.34
CA GLU A 66 -2.36 -19.85 -36.23
C GLU A 66 -1.14 -19.99 -35.29
N ARG A 67 -0.29 -18.96 -35.25
CA ARG A 67 0.84 -18.91 -34.33
C ARG A 67 0.39 -18.58 -32.90
N LEU A 68 -0.56 -17.67 -32.74
CA LEU A 68 -1.17 -17.35 -31.45
C LEU A 68 -1.82 -18.57 -30.82
N GLU A 69 -2.54 -19.39 -31.62
CA GLU A 69 -3.18 -20.63 -31.16
C GLU A 69 -2.17 -21.64 -30.57
N ARG A 70 -0.96 -21.70 -31.14
CA ARG A 70 0.13 -22.58 -30.65
C ARG A 70 0.80 -22.06 -29.38
N LEU A 71 0.80 -20.75 -29.17
CA LEU A 71 1.46 -20.11 -28.04
C LEU A 71 0.54 -19.94 -26.82
N LEU A 72 -0.78 -19.92 -27.02
CA LEU A 72 -1.74 -19.80 -25.94
C LEU A 72 -1.85 -21.11 -25.14
N PRO A 73 -2.18 -21.04 -23.84
CA PRO A 73 -2.41 -22.25 -23.04
C PRO A 73 -3.48 -23.13 -23.66
N LEU A 74 -3.24 -24.44 -23.72
CA LEU A 74 -4.23 -25.40 -24.22
C LEU A 74 -5.48 -25.39 -23.35
N SER A 75 -6.58 -24.94 -23.89
CA SER A 75 -7.89 -24.90 -23.27
C SER A 75 -8.99 -24.84 -24.32
N ASN A 76 -10.22 -25.18 -23.94
CA ASN A 76 -11.38 -25.05 -24.83
C ASN A 76 -11.64 -23.60 -25.32
N LYS A 77 -10.91 -22.62 -24.79
CA LYS A 77 -11.01 -21.19 -25.13
C LYS A 77 -9.86 -20.68 -25.99
N THR A 78 -8.83 -21.49 -26.24
CA THR A 78 -7.61 -21.07 -26.94
C THR A 78 -7.89 -20.47 -28.31
N ALA A 79 -8.63 -21.19 -29.16
CA ALA A 79 -9.02 -20.71 -30.50
C ALA A 79 -9.86 -19.42 -30.44
N ALA A 80 -10.77 -19.32 -29.46
CA ALA A 80 -11.57 -18.11 -29.26
C ALA A 80 -10.74 -16.91 -28.80
N LEU A 81 -9.71 -17.12 -27.96
CA LEU A 81 -8.79 -16.06 -27.55
C LEU A 81 -7.89 -15.60 -28.71
N ALA A 82 -7.31 -16.54 -29.46
CA ALA A 82 -6.51 -16.22 -30.64
C ALA A 82 -7.33 -15.42 -31.68
N LYS A 83 -8.58 -15.83 -31.92
CA LYS A 83 -9.51 -15.10 -32.77
C LYS A 83 -9.74 -13.67 -32.26
N ARG A 84 -10.04 -13.48 -30.97
CA ARG A 84 -10.26 -12.12 -30.40
C ARG A 84 -9.04 -11.22 -30.53
N ILE A 85 -7.82 -11.74 -30.37
CA ILE A 85 -6.58 -10.97 -30.58
C ILE A 85 -6.49 -10.55 -32.05
N ALA A 86 -6.76 -11.48 -32.99
CA ALA A 86 -6.73 -11.19 -34.41
C ALA A 86 -7.81 -10.16 -34.83
N ASP A 87 -9.07 -10.38 -34.41
CA ASP A 87 -10.20 -9.49 -34.70
C ASP A 87 -9.92 -8.07 -34.14
N SER A 88 -9.43 -7.97 -32.89
CA SER A 88 -9.08 -6.67 -32.27
C SER A 88 -8.01 -5.91 -33.03
N ARG A 89 -7.08 -6.60 -33.69
CA ARG A 89 -6.06 -5.99 -34.55
C ARG A 89 -6.67 -5.50 -35.86
N GLU A 90 -7.59 -6.25 -36.48
CA GLU A 90 -8.27 -5.82 -37.70
C GLU A 90 -9.13 -4.60 -37.48
N GLU A 91 -9.75 -4.48 -36.29
CA GLU A 91 -10.55 -3.33 -35.87
C GLU A 91 -9.71 -2.10 -35.47
N THR A 92 -8.42 -2.27 -35.19
CA THR A 92 -7.59 -1.22 -34.60
C THR A 92 -6.18 -1.26 -35.19
N ASP A 93 -5.89 -0.39 -36.16
CA ASP A 93 -4.55 -0.25 -36.72
C ASP A 93 -3.53 0.33 -35.70
N CYS A 94 -2.23 0.30 -36.05
CA CYS A 94 -1.17 0.79 -35.17
C CYS A 94 -1.36 2.26 -34.77
N THR A 95 -1.89 3.09 -35.67
CA THR A 95 -2.13 4.52 -35.41
C THR A 95 -3.23 4.66 -34.37
N ALA A 96 -4.35 3.94 -34.54
CA ALA A 96 -5.45 3.96 -33.59
C ALA A 96 -5.06 3.40 -32.20
N VAL A 97 -4.17 2.40 -32.14
CA VAL A 97 -3.60 1.90 -30.86
C VAL A 97 -2.86 3.02 -30.15
N THR A 98 -1.97 3.71 -30.85
CA THR A 98 -1.17 4.83 -30.30
C THR A 98 -2.06 6.00 -29.87
N GLU A 99 -3.05 6.38 -30.68
CA GLU A 99 -4.00 7.44 -30.34
C GLU A 99 -4.85 7.10 -29.11
N ARG A 100 -5.33 5.86 -29.00
CA ARG A 100 -6.09 5.43 -27.82
C ARG A 100 -5.26 5.51 -26.55
N PHE A 101 -3.98 5.16 -26.64
CA PHE A 101 -3.05 5.28 -25.53
C PHE A 101 -2.75 6.75 -25.18
N ALA A 102 -2.59 7.62 -26.17
CA ALA A 102 -2.41 9.06 -25.98
C ALA A 102 -3.60 9.69 -25.25
N ARG A 103 -4.83 9.36 -25.66
CA ARG A 103 -6.06 9.82 -24.99
C ARG A 103 -6.16 9.38 -23.51
N LEU A 104 -5.55 8.26 -23.12
CA LEU A 104 -5.47 7.86 -21.72
C LEU A 104 -4.61 8.85 -20.93
N LYS A 105 -3.44 9.23 -21.47
CA LYS A 105 -2.53 10.21 -20.87
C LYS A 105 -3.18 11.61 -20.80
N GLU A 106 -3.91 12.03 -21.83
CA GLU A 106 -4.66 13.30 -21.83
C GLU A 106 -5.71 13.40 -20.70
N LYS A 107 -6.28 12.27 -20.31
CA LYS A 107 -7.18 12.19 -19.15
C LYS A 107 -6.44 12.18 -17.80
N GLY A 108 -5.11 12.35 -17.78
CA GLY A 108 -4.30 12.30 -16.58
C GLY A 108 -4.17 10.88 -15.97
N ILE A 109 -4.45 9.83 -16.77
CA ILE A 109 -4.35 8.44 -16.31
C ILE A 109 -3.04 7.85 -16.84
N GLY A 110 -2.16 7.48 -15.92
CA GLY A 110 -0.94 6.75 -16.23
C GLY A 110 -1.23 5.26 -16.46
N PHE A 111 -0.33 4.61 -17.18
CA PHE A 111 -0.35 3.17 -17.42
C PHE A 111 1.05 2.61 -17.26
N THR A 112 1.17 1.48 -16.60
CA THR A 112 2.41 0.71 -16.50
C THR A 112 2.09 -0.76 -16.64
N CYS A 113 3.06 -1.56 -17.08
CA CYS A 113 2.90 -3.00 -17.25
C CYS A 113 4.15 -3.74 -16.81
N LEU A 114 3.99 -5.02 -16.56
CA LEU A 114 5.05 -5.92 -16.15
C LEU A 114 6.17 -5.91 -17.20
N GLY A 115 7.42 -5.71 -16.75
CA GLY A 115 8.59 -5.52 -17.61
C GLY A 115 8.90 -4.06 -17.96
N TYR A 116 8.00 -3.10 -17.69
CA TYR A 116 8.30 -1.69 -17.87
C TYR A 116 8.89 -1.06 -16.60
N GLN A 117 9.83 -0.13 -16.77
CA GLN A 117 10.64 0.45 -15.68
C GLN A 117 9.85 1.07 -14.51
N THR A 118 8.63 1.59 -14.77
CA THR A 118 7.79 2.19 -13.73
C THR A 118 6.88 1.17 -13.01
N TYR A 119 6.90 -0.10 -13.43
CA TYR A 119 6.11 -1.12 -12.75
C TYR A 119 6.73 -1.44 -11.38
N PRO A 120 5.96 -1.45 -10.28
CA PRO A 120 6.51 -1.66 -8.95
C PRO A 120 7.18 -3.03 -8.81
N GLY A 121 8.48 -3.06 -8.51
CA GLY A 121 9.26 -4.28 -8.42
C GLY A 121 8.73 -5.25 -7.36
N ARG A 122 8.27 -4.73 -6.18
CA ARG A 122 7.63 -5.57 -5.16
C ARG A 122 6.41 -6.31 -5.69
N LEU A 123 5.61 -5.64 -6.51
CA LEU A 123 4.40 -6.23 -7.09
C LEU A 123 4.73 -7.26 -8.19
N ALA A 124 5.85 -7.09 -8.89
CA ALA A 124 6.30 -8.06 -9.88
C ALA A 124 6.67 -9.43 -9.27
N GLN A 125 7.04 -9.44 -7.98
CA GLN A 125 7.51 -10.64 -7.28
C GLN A 125 6.40 -11.49 -6.66
N ILE A 126 5.15 -11.00 -6.58
CA ILE A 126 4.06 -11.81 -6.02
C ILE A 126 3.68 -12.99 -6.93
N PRO A 127 3.09 -14.08 -6.41
CA PRO A 127 2.72 -15.26 -7.22
C PRO A 127 1.80 -14.95 -8.40
N ASP A 128 0.88 -13.99 -8.23
CA ASP A 128 -0.08 -13.58 -9.28
C ASP A 128 -0.06 -12.06 -9.49
N PRO A 129 1.03 -11.49 -10.06
CA PRO A 129 1.10 -10.06 -10.32
C PRO A 129 0.10 -9.65 -11.40
N PRO A 130 -0.57 -8.49 -11.28
CA PRO A 130 -1.35 -7.94 -12.38
C PRO A 130 -0.42 -7.65 -13.56
N TYR A 131 -0.88 -7.92 -14.79
CA TYR A 131 -0.06 -7.59 -15.96
C TYR A 131 0.16 -6.08 -16.10
N ALA A 132 -0.86 -5.29 -15.81
CA ALA A 132 -0.78 -3.85 -15.91
C ALA A 132 -1.53 -3.15 -14.78
N LEU A 133 -1.18 -1.88 -14.56
CA LEU A 133 -1.84 -0.96 -13.67
C LEU A 133 -2.17 0.35 -14.39
N TYR A 134 -3.39 0.83 -14.17
CA TYR A 134 -3.80 2.21 -14.42
C TYR A 134 -3.64 3.01 -13.14
N PHE A 135 -3.13 4.24 -13.21
CA PHE A 135 -2.93 5.04 -12.00
C PHE A 135 -3.17 6.53 -12.25
N ILE A 136 -3.50 7.26 -11.19
CA ILE A 136 -3.56 8.73 -11.15
C ILE A 136 -2.69 9.18 -9.98
N GLY A 137 -1.91 10.25 -10.17
CA GLY A 137 -0.88 10.65 -9.22
C GLY A 137 0.42 9.85 -9.46
N ARG A 138 1.03 9.33 -8.40
CA ARG A 138 2.31 8.62 -8.45
C ARG A 138 2.17 7.18 -7.95
N LEU A 139 2.95 6.27 -8.50
CA LEU A 139 3.18 4.94 -7.91
C LEU A 139 4.26 5.03 -6.82
N PRO A 140 4.30 4.08 -5.85
CA PRO A 140 5.27 4.12 -4.76
C PRO A 140 6.69 3.94 -5.29
N GLU A 141 7.62 4.66 -4.72
CA GLU A 141 9.04 4.50 -5.04
C GLU A 141 9.56 3.17 -4.51
N GLN A 142 10.36 2.48 -5.31
CA GLN A 142 10.87 1.13 -4.96
C GLN A 142 11.76 1.15 -3.71
N LYS A 143 12.49 2.23 -3.47
CA LYS A 143 13.43 2.37 -2.35
C LYS A 143 12.74 2.76 -1.04
N CYS A 144 11.53 3.32 -1.09
CA CYS A 144 10.79 3.72 0.10
C CYS A 144 10.10 2.51 0.74
N PRO A 145 10.30 2.25 2.02
CA PRO A 145 9.56 1.21 2.72
C PRO A 145 8.06 1.51 2.73
N SER A 146 7.26 0.46 2.82
CA SER A 146 5.82 0.56 2.70
C SER A 146 5.07 -0.41 3.60
N VAL A 147 4.00 0.06 4.22
CA VAL A 147 3.13 -0.73 5.09
C VAL A 147 1.69 -0.65 4.61
N ALA A 148 1.03 -1.80 4.47
CA ALA A 148 -0.40 -1.84 4.26
C ALA A 148 -1.11 -1.64 5.61
N ILE A 149 -1.94 -0.61 5.75
CA ILE A 149 -2.85 -0.46 6.90
C ILE A 149 -4.22 -0.94 6.47
N ILE A 150 -4.71 -2.01 7.11
CA ILE A 150 -6.00 -2.61 6.81
C ILE A 150 -6.83 -2.86 8.07
N GLY A 151 -8.16 -2.97 7.90
CA GLY A 151 -9.01 -3.29 9.02
C GLY A 151 -10.50 -3.14 8.78
N ALA A 152 -11.25 -3.04 9.88
CA ALA A 152 -12.68 -2.97 9.88
C ALA A 152 -13.22 -1.71 9.17
N ARG A 153 -14.23 -1.89 8.30
CA ARG A 153 -14.95 -0.76 7.66
C ARG A 153 -15.75 0.06 8.66
N ASN A 154 -16.33 -0.62 9.64
CA ASN A 154 -17.04 -0.02 10.78
C ASN A 154 -16.17 -0.21 12.02
N CYS A 155 -15.12 0.60 12.13
CA CYS A 155 -14.16 0.54 13.22
C CYS A 155 -14.69 1.21 14.49
N SER A 156 -14.18 0.80 15.65
CA SER A 156 -14.44 1.43 16.95
C SER A 156 -13.77 2.81 17.06
N ALA A 157 -14.02 3.52 18.16
CA ALA A 157 -13.28 4.73 18.49
C ALA A 157 -11.76 4.45 18.68
N TYR A 158 -11.43 3.33 19.31
CA TYR A 158 -10.06 2.85 19.45
C TYR A 158 -9.41 2.59 18.09
N GLY A 159 -10.05 1.81 17.23
CA GLY A 159 -9.53 1.54 15.88
C GLY A 159 -9.33 2.80 15.06
N ARG A 160 -10.24 3.76 15.17
CA ARG A 160 -10.11 5.06 14.52
C ARG A 160 -8.89 5.83 15.01
N GLN A 161 -8.68 5.88 16.33
CA GLN A 161 -7.55 6.56 16.94
C GLN A 161 -6.22 5.88 16.52
N MET A 162 -6.17 4.55 16.56
CA MET A 162 -4.98 3.80 16.18
C MET A 162 -4.66 3.93 14.69
N ALA A 163 -5.66 3.83 13.80
CA ALA A 163 -5.47 4.03 12.36
C ALA A 163 -4.89 5.41 12.06
N LYS A 164 -5.41 6.44 12.72
CA LYS A 164 -4.89 7.80 12.59
C LYS A 164 -3.45 7.88 13.05
N ARG A 165 -3.16 7.42 14.27
CA ARG A 165 -1.83 7.48 14.88
C ARG A 165 -0.78 6.71 14.07
N PHE A 166 -1.07 5.48 13.66
CA PHE A 166 -0.16 4.70 12.83
C PHE A 166 0.06 5.35 11.46
N GLY A 167 -0.99 5.85 10.81
CA GLY A 167 -0.87 6.56 9.53
C GLY A 167 0.03 7.78 9.62
N GLU A 168 -0.14 8.61 10.64
CA GLU A 168 0.68 9.81 10.87
C GLU A 168 2.15 9.46 11.15
N GLU A 169 2.39 8.55 12.09
CA GLU A 169 3.75 8.26 12.56
C GLU A 169 4.57 7.47 11.53
N LEU A 170 3.95 6.54 10.78
CA LEU A 170 4.59 5.85 9.66
C LEU A 170 5.00 6.86 8.57
N ALA A 171 4.10 7.78 8.22
CA ALA A 171 4.37 8.82 7.23
C ALA A 171 5.52 9.74 7.67
N MET A 172 5.56 10.16 8.93
CA MET A 172 6.66 10.97 9.49
C MET A 172 7.99 10.22 9.51
N ALA A 173 7.95 8.88 9.60
CA ALA A 173 9.14 8.02 9.49
C ALA A 173 9.56 7.74 8.03
N GLY A 174 8.89 8.34 7.03
CA GLY A 174 9.18 8.11 5.61
C GLY A 174 8.64 6.79 5.07
N ILE A 175 7.76 6.09 5.80
CA ILE A 175 7.15 4.84 5.38
C ILE A 175 5.85 5.13 4.62
N SER A 176 5.74 4.60 3.41
CA SER A 176 4.57 4.74 2.56
C SER A 176 3.38 3.94 3.11
N VAL A 177 2.19 4.54 3.15
CA VAL A 177 0.96 3.86 3.60
C VAL A 177 0.16 3.39 2.38
N ILE A 178 0.02 2.08 2.23
CA ILE A 178 -0.75 1.46 1.14
C ILE A 178 -2.07 0.96 1.72
N SER A 179 -3.20 1.20 1.04
CA SER A 179 -4.47 0.62 1.48
C SER A 179 -5.53 0.59 0.38
N GLY A 180 -6.72 0.09 0.73
CA GLY A 180 -7.81 -0.12 -0.22
C GLY A 180 -8.79 1.05 -0.37
N MET A 181 -8.52 2.19 0.24
CA MET A 181 -9.43 3.34 0.26
C MET A 181 -10.84 3.00 0.75
N ALA A 182 -10.98 1.92 1.53
CA ALA A 182 -12.26 1.53 2.11
C ALA A 182 -12.67 2.47 3.24
N ARG A 183 -13.95 2.42 3.66
CA ARG A 183 -14.41 3.08 4.90
C ARG A 183 -13.62 2.56 6.11
N GLY A 184 -13.59 3.30 7.18
CA GLY A 184 -12.96 2.90 8.45
C GLY A 184 -11.44 2.94 8.40
N ILE A 185 -10.80 1.88 8.85
CA ILE A 185 -9.35 1.81 9.09
C ILE A 185 -8.53 2.25 7.87
N ASP A 186 -8.83 1.70 6.69
CA ASP A 186 -8.13 2.00 5.44
C ASP A 186 -8.09 3.52 5.17
N GLY A 187 -9.28 4.13 5.06
CA GLY A 187 -9.40 5.55 4.70
C GLY A 187 -8.84 6.48 5.77
N ILE A 188 -8.97 6.12 7.06
CA ILE A 188 -8.45 6.93 8.17
C ILE A 188 -6.91 6.90 8.16
N GLY A 189 -6.29 5.72 8.03
CA GLY A 189 -4.84 5.59 7.98
C GLY A 189 -4.23 6.34 6.80
N GLN A 190 -4.84 6.22 5.62
CA GLN A 190 -4.40 6.94 4.42
C GLN A 190 -4.55 8.47 4.54
N SER A 191 -5.69 8.94 5.07
CA SER A 191 -5.92 10.37 5.29
C SER A 191 -4.92 10.96 6.28
N ALA A 192 -4.62 10.22 7.35
CA ALA A 192 -3.67 10.62 8.37
C ALA A 192 -2.23 10.69 7.82
N ALA A 193 -1.82 9.70 7.00
CA ALA A 193 -0.52 9.70 6.36
C ALA A 193 -0.32 10.92 5.43
N LEU A 194 -1.33 11.23 4.60
CA LEU A 194 -1.28 12.40 3.71
C LEU A 194 -1.28 13.72 4.51
N ALA A 195 -2.08 13.82 5.57
CA ALA A 195 -2.12 15.00 6.43
C ALA A 195 -0.79 15.25 7.16
N ALA A 196 -0.02 14.20 7.44
CA ALA A 196 1.32 14.29 8.00
C ALA A 196 2.41 14.62 6.93
N GLY A 197 2.04 14.85 5.68
CA GLY A 197 2.96 15.17 4.59
C GLY A 197 3.66 13.96 3.97
N GLY A 198 3.28 12.73 4.35
CA GLY A 198 3.84 11.51 3.78
C GLY A 198 3.12 11.04 2.53
N TYR A 199 3.58 9.90 2.00
CA TYR A 199 3.00 9.29 0.80
C TYR A 199 1.98 8.22 1.14
N SER A 200 0.86 8.19 0.40
CA SER A 200 -0.11 7.10 0.46
C SER A 200 -0.60 6.71 -0.93
N LEU A 201 -0.86 5.41 -1.12
CA LEU A 201 -1.45 4.86 -2.35
C LEU A 201 -2.77 4.16 -2.05
N GLY A 202 -3.81 4.55 -2.78
CA GLY A 202 -5.10 3.87 -2.80
C GLY A 202 -5.15 2.81 -3.90
N VAL A 203 -5.29 1.53 -3.55
CA VAL A 203 -5.54 0.48 -4.53
C VAL A 203 -7.05 0.30 -4.69
N LEU A 204 -7.58 0.33 -5.92
CA LEU A 204 -9.01 0.36 -6.17
C LEU A 204 -9.52 -0.95 -6.79
N GLY A 205 -10.75 -1.36 -6.42
CA GLY A 205 -11.49 -2.47 -7.04
C GLY A 205 -12.47 -2.00 -8.12
N CYS A 206 -12.14 -0.89 -8.80
CA CYS A 206 -12.85 -0.28 -9.92
C CYS A 206 -11.83 0.47 -10.76
N GLY A 207 -12.22 1.14 -11.85
CA GLY A 207 -11.33 2.00 -12.62
C GLY A 207 -10.66 3.05 -11.73
N ALA A 208 -9.39 3.39 -12.01
CA ALA A 208 -8.64 4.38 -11.25
C ALA A 208 -9.30 5.79 -11.26
N ASP A 209 -10.11 6.05 -12.27
CA ASP A 209 -10.91 7.27 -12.48
C ASP A 209 -12.23 7.31 -11.69
N ILE A 210 -12.54 6.25 -10.93
CA ILE A 210 -13.80 6.15 -10.18
C ILE A 210 -13.53 6.18 -8.67
N CYS A 211 -14.06 7.20 -8.00
CA CYS A 211 -14.02 7.28 -6.54
C CYS A 211 -15.03 6.29 -5.91
N TYR A 212 -14.53 5.29 -5.22
CA TYR A 212 -15.35 4.37 -4.43
C TYR A 212 -14.64 3.98 -3.13
N PRO A 213 -15.32 4.05 -1.97
CA PRO A 213 -16.69 4.54 -1.77
C PRO A 213 -16.82 6.06 -1.93
N ALA A 214 -18.03 6.55 -2.23
CA ALA A 214 -18.28 7.96 -2.51
C ALA A 214 -18.00 8.87 -1.29
N GLU A 215 -18.14 8.35 -0.08
CA GLU A 215 -17.87 9.05 1.18
C GLU A 215 -16.39 9.44 1.31
N ASN A 216 -15.49 8.69 0.70
CA ASN A 216 -14.05 8.95 0.71
C ASN A 216 -13.59 9.88 -0.44
N ARG A 217 -14.50 10.71 -0.99
CA ARG A 217 -14.17 11.63 -2.10
C ARG A 217 -13.08 12.63 -1.75
N ALA A 218 -13.05 13.12 -0.52
CA ALA A 218 -11.99 14.03 -0.06
C ALA A 218 -10.62 13.31 -0.07
N LEU A 219 -10.55 12.11 0.50
CA LEU A 219 -9.36 11.27 0.47
C LEU A 219 -8.91 10.94 -0.97
N TYR A 220 -9.86 10.56 -1.84
CA TYR A 220 -9.54 10.28 -3.25
C TYR A 220 -8.85 11.47 -3.93
N ARG A 221 -9.36 12.69 -3.73
CA ARG A 221 -8.75 13.92 -4.27
C ARG A 221 -7.34 14.15 -3.71
N MET A 222 -7.17 13.95 -2.40
CA MET A 222 -5.85 14.07 -1.77
C MET A 222 -4.86 13.03 -2.31
N LEU A 223 -5.27 11.77 -2.46
CA LEU A 223 -4.47 10.72 -3.06
C LEU A 223 -4.06 11.07 -4.49
N CYS A 224 -4.99 11.52 -5.34
CA CYS A 224 -4.68 11.93 -6.71
C CYS A 224 -3.71 13.11 -6.78
N ALA A 225 -3.74 14.04 -5.81
CA ALA A 225 -2.93 15.25 -5.82
C ALA A 225 -1.55 15.07 -5.17
N GLN A 226 -1.46 14.34 -4.07
CA GLN A 226 -0.26 14.26 -3.22
C GLN A 226 0.35 12.87 -3.14
N GLY A 227 -0.44 11.83 -3.43
CA GLY A 227 -0.05 10.42 -3.40
C GLY A 227 -0.31 9.74 -4.73
N GLY A 228 -1.12 8.69 -4.69
CA GLY A 228 -1.60 8.01 -5.88
C GLY A 228 -2.83 7.15 -5.63
N VAL A 229 -3.52 6.84 -6.71
CA VAL A 229 -4.50 5.76 -6.78
C VAL A 229 -4.14 4.84 -7.92
N CYS A 230 -4.30 3.53 -7.76
CA CYS A 230 -4.07 2.59 -8.86
C CYS A 230 -5.13 1.49 -8.90
N SER A 231 -5.26 0.89 -10.07
CA SER A 231 -6.16 -0.23 -10.33
C SER A 231 -5.64 -1.13 -11.44
N GLU A 232 -5.90 -2.42 -11.34
CA GLU A 232 -5.71 -3.34 -12.48
C GLU A 232 -6.88 -3.30 -13.48
N TYR A 233 -7.97 -2.62 -13.13
CA TYR A 233 -9.14 -2.55 -14.00
C TYR A 233 -9.10 -1.32 -14.90
N PRO A 234 -9.54 -1.44 -16.18
CA PRO A 234 -9.60 -0.32 -17.10
C PRO A 234 -10.41 0.87 -16.57
N PRO A 235 -10.07 2.10 -16.96
CA PRO A 235 -10.88 3.28 -16.66
C PRO A 235 -12.35 3.09 -17.03
N GLY A 236 -13.26 3.65 -16.24
CA GLY A 236 -14.71 3.48 -16.38
C GLY A 236 -15.26 2.17 -15.82
N THR A 237 -14.40 1.24 -15.32
CA THR A 237 -14.89 -0.01 -14.69
C THR A 237 -15.62 0.30 -13.39
N ARG A 238 -16.93 0.05 -13.35
CA ARG A 238 -17.75 0.29 -12.15
C ARG A 238 -17.41 -0.68 -11.01
N PRO A 239 -17.51 -0.24 -9.75
CA PRO A 239 -17.25 -1.10 -8.60
C PRO A 239 -18.26 -2.25 -8.52
N LYS A 240 -17.76 -3.47 -8.27
CA LYS A 240 -18.54 -4.68 -8.04
C LYS A 240 -17.92 -5.47 -6.90
N ASN A 241 -18.75 -6.14 -6.09
CA ASN A 241 -18.26 -6.91 -4.93
C ASN A 241 -17.21 -7.96 -5.30
N SER A 242 -17.31 -8.56 -6.48
CA SER A 242 -16.37 -9.57 -6.98
C SER A 242 -14.99 -9.02 -7.33
N LEU A 243 -14.82 -7.69 -7.45
CA LEU A 243 -13.55 -7.06 -7.82
C LEU A 243 -12.69 -6.68 -6.60
N PHE A 244 -13.28 -6.62 -5.39
CA PHE A 244 -12.54 -6.23 -4.19
C PHE A 244 -11.59 -7.32 -3.67
N PRO A 245 -11.99 -8.61 -3.54
CA PRO A 245 -11.08 -9.64 -3.07
C PRO A 245 -9.84 -9.81 -3.96
N PRO A 246 -9.92 -9.94 -5.29
CA PRO A 246 -8.73 -10.05 -6.15
C PRO A 246 -7.79 -8.84 -6.04
N ARG A 247 -8.34 -7.62 -5.83
CA ARG A 247 -7.58 -6.41 -5.67
C ARG A 247 -6.66 -6.45 -4.44
N ASN A 248 -7.06 -7.13 -3.36
CA ASN A 248 -6.32 -7.12 -2.09
C ASN A 248 -4.91 -7.67 -2.22
N ARG A 249 -4.65 -8.60 -3.17
CA ARG A 249 -3.28 -9.09 -3.46
C ARG A 249 -2.34 -7.99 -3.92
N ILE A 250 -2.89 -6.90 -4.49
CA ILE A 250 -2.10 -5.75 -4.93
C ILE A 250 -1.74 -4.86 -3.73
N ILE A 251 -2.63 -4.74 -2.73
CA ILE A 251 -2.35 -4.01 -1.50
C ILE A 251 -1.17 -4.66 -0.77
N SER A 252 -1.27 -5.97 -0.48
CA SER A 252 -0.17 -6.70 0.17
C SER A 252 1.08 -6.76 -0.72
N GLY A 253 0.92 -6.94 -2.03
CA GLY A 253 2.02 -7.04 -2.99
C GLY A 253 2.86 -5.77 -3.14
N LEU A 254 2.25 -4.60 -2.93
CA LEU A 254 2.94 -3.31 -2.94
C LEU A 254 3.59 -2.95 -1.60
N SER A 255 3.35 -3.73 -0.55
CA SER A 255 3.80 -3.44 0.80
C SER A 255 4.92 -4.39 1.23
N ASP A 256 5.78 -3.93 2.13
CA ASP A 256 6.78 -4.76 2.80
C ASP A 256 6.16 -5.55 3.95
N ALA A 257 5.17 -4.96 4.63
CA ALA A 257 4.41 -5.60 5.70
C ALA A 257 2.94 -5.16 5.70
N VAL A 258 2.11 -5.91 6.42
CA VAL A 258 0.68 -5.65 6.59
C VAL A 258 0.36 -5.45 8.06
N LEU A 259 -0.24 -4.31 8.40
CA LEU A 259 -0.73 -3.99 9.74
C LEU A 259 -2.25 -4.13 9.79
N VAL A 260 -2.74 -4.97 10.69
CA VAL A 260 -4.17 -5.15 10.99
C VAL A 260 -4.51 -4.43 12.30
N ILE A 261 -5.37 -3.42 12.22
CA ILE A 261 -5.74 -2.60 13.40
C ILE A 261 -6.97 -3.15 14.10
N GLU A 262 -8.01 -3.49 13.37
CA GLU A 262 -9.21 -4.16 13.87
C GLU A 262 -9.78 -5.11 12.83
N ALA A 263 -10.15 -6.30 13.25
CA ALA A 263 -10.81 -7.29 12.40
C ALA A 263 -11.72 -8.20 13.22
N LYS A 264 -12.91 -8.51 12.69
CA LYS A 264 -13.74 -9.61 13.21
C LYS A 264 -13.10 -10.95 12.84
N GLY A 265 -13.42 -12.01 13.59
CA GLY A 265 -12.92 -13.36 13.34
C GLY A 265 -13.23 -13.92 11.94
N LYS A 266 -14.31 -13.44 11.32
CA LYS A 266 -14.64 -13.71 9.90
C LYS A 266 -14.85 -12.38 9.18
N SER A 267 -13.83 -11.87 8.52
CA SER A 267 -13.90 -10.59 7.80
C SER A 267 -13.10 -10.60 6.50
N GLY A 268 -13.47 -9.73 5.58
CA GLY A 268 -12.71 -9.52 4.34
C GLY A 268 -11.28 -9.01 4.56
N THR A 269 -10.96 -8.48 5.74
CA THR A 269 -9.61 -8.08 6.14
C THR A 269 -8.68 -9.29 6.17
N LEU A 270 -9.16 -10.44 6.67
CA LEU A 270 -8.37 -11.67 6.77
C LEU A 270 -8.01 -12.23 5.39
N ILE A 271 -8.83 -12.00 4.35
CA ILE A 271 -8.49 -12.36 2.97
C ILE A 271 -7.20 -11.65 2.52
N THR A 272 -7.02 -10.39 2.92
CA THR A 272 -5.78 -9.66 2.61
C THR A 272 -4.59 -10.21 3.38
N VAL A 273 -4.82 -10.65 4.60
CA VAL A 273 -3.79 -11.32 5.43
C VAL A 273 -3.35 -12.63 4.78
N ASP A 274 -4.30 -13.48 4.38
CA ASP A 274 -4.00 -14.74 3.71
C ASP A 274 -3.14 -14.50 2.46
N MET A 275 -3.51 -13.51 1.63
CA MET A 275 -2.73 -13.13 0.45
C MET A 275 -1.34 -12.60 0.81
N ALA A 276 -1.19 -11.85 1.91
CA ALA A 276 0.10 -11.36 2.38
C ALA A 276 1.02 -12.53 2.78
N LEU A 277 0.49 -13.50 3.52
CA LEU A 277 1.23 -14.71 3.92
C LEU A 277 1.64 -15.56 2.70
N GLU A 278 0.74 -15.75 1.72
CA GLU A 278 1.08 -16.42 0.45
C GLU A 278 2.19 -15.70 -0.34
N GLN A 279 2.33 -14.39 -0.14
CA GLN A 279 3.35 -13.55 -0.76
C GLN A 279 4.63 -13.44 0.09
N GLY A 280 4.71 -14.14 1.24
CA GLY A 280 5.85 -14.09 2.15
C GLY A 280 6.01 -12.75 2.85
N LYS A 281 4.92 -12.00 3.06
CA LYS A 281 4.93 -10.71 3.74
C LYS A 281 4.71 -10.89 5.25
N GLU A 282 5.42 -10.09 6.03
CA GLU A 282 5.19 -10.01 7.47
C GLU A 282 3.81 -9.40 7.77
N VAL A 283 3.14 -9.99 8.75
CA VAL A 283 1.83 -9.55 9.21
C VAL A 283 1.94 -9.14 10.66
N TYR A 284 1.50 -7.94 10.97
CA TYR A 284 1.44 -7.36 12.31
C TYR A 284 0.00 -7.08 12.69
N ALA A 285 -0.32 -7.24 13.98
CA ALA A 285 -1.65 -6.95 14.49
C ALA A 285 -1.59 -6.20 15.82
N LEU A 286 -2.56 -5.28 16.01
CA LEU A 286 -2.78 -4.66 17.30
C LEU A 286 -3.60 -5.59 18.18
N PRO A 287 -3.22 -5.77 19.46
CA PRO A 287 -4.04 -6.50 20.40
C PRO A 287 -5.27 -5.68 20.80
N GLY A 288 -6.32 -6.37 21.18
CA GLY A 288 -7.51 -5.73 21.70
C GLY A 288 -8.19 -6.58 22.77
N ARG A 289 -9.27 -6.07 23.34
CA ARG A 289 -10.00 -6.77 24.41
C ARG A 289 -10.59 -8.06 23.87
N VAL A 290 -10.43 -9.15 24.61
CA VAL A 290 -10.95 -10.48 24.22
C VAL A 290 -12.48 -10.54 24.15
N THR A 291 -13.17 -9.58 24.78
CA THR A 291 -14.63 -9.45 24.74
C THR A 291 -15.15 -8.62 23.56
N GLU A 292 -14.26 -8.00 22.79
CA GLU A 292 -14.62 -7.13 21.68
C GLU A 292 -14.55 -7.87 20.33
N ALA A 293 -15.67 -7.94 19.62
CA ALA A 293 -15.76 -8.65 18.35
C ALA A 293 -14.80 -8.13 17.28
N LEU A 294 -14.43 -6.82 17.30
CA LEU A 294 -13.47 -6.22 16.38
C LEU A 294 -12.01 -6.57 16.69
N SER A 295 -11.75 -7.11 17.89
CA SER A 295 -10.42 -7.59 18.30
C SER A 295 -10.20 -9.06 18.01
N GLU A 296 -11.28 -9.83 17.78
CA GLU A 296 -11.23 -11.30 17.63
C GLU A 296 -10.26 -11.71 16.51
N GLY A 297 -10.33 -11.06 15.35
CA GLY A 297 -9.43 -11.36 14.23
C GLY A 297 -7.98 -11.04 14.54
N CYS A 298 -7.70 -9.85 15.11
CA CYS A 298 -6.35 -9.45 15.49
C CYS A 298 -5.75 -10.38 16.54
N ASN A 299 -6.49 -10.67 17.62
CA ASN A 299 -6.04 -11.61 18.67
C ASN A 299 -5.84 -13.02 18.11
N GLY A 300 -6.68 -13.44 17.13
CA GLY A 300 -6.52 -14.70 16.42
C GLY A 300 -5.22 -14.76 15.61
N LEU A 301 -4.88 -13.67 14.89
CA LEU A 301 -3.64 -13.55 14.13
C LEU A 301 -2.42 -13.59 15.05
N LEU A 302 -2.44 -12.87 16.17
CA LEU A 302 -1.37 -12.91 17.18
C LEU A 302 -1.15 -14.32 17.73
N LYS A 303 -2.24 -15.05 18.01
CA LYS A 303 -2.17 -16.45 18.45
C LYS A 303 -1.56 -17.36 17.37
N GLN A 304 -1.69 -17.02 16.10
CA GLN A 304 -1.14 -17.76 14.95
C GLN A 304 0.30 -17.35 14.61
N GLY A 305 0.88 -16.39 15.33
CA GLY A 305 2.27 -15.97 15.15
C GLY A 305 2.45 -14.66 14.38
N ALA A 306 1.39 -13.88 14.14
CA ALA A 306 1.55 -12.52 13.62
C ALA A 306 2.36 -11.66 14.63
N GLY A 307 3.13 -10.71 14.09
CA GLY A 307 3.90 -9.78 14.91
C GLY A 307 2.99 -8.92 15.82
N LEU A 308 3.31 -8.88 17.11
CA LEU A 308 2.62 -8.02 18.05
C LEU A 308 3.19 -6.60 17.96
N VAL A 309 2.33 -5.59 17.75
CA VAL A 309 2.72 -4.19 17.87
C VAL A 309 1.82 -3.47 18.86
N LEU A 310 2.43 -2.72 19.77
CA LEU A 310 1.75 -1.93 20.80
C LEU A 310 1.81 -0.44 20.50
N SER A 311 2.74 -0.04 19.63
CA SER A 311 2.93 1.34 19.21
C SER A 311 3.40 1.44 17.77
N PRO A 312 3.23 2.60 17.09
CA PRO A 312 3.83 2.83 15.78
C PRO A 312 5.35 2.66 15.77
N GLN A 313 6.02 3.04 16.86
CA GLN A 313 7.48 2.92 17.02
C GLN A 313 7.95 1.47 16.96
N ASP A 314 7.15 0.53 17.49
CA ASP A 314 7.45 -0.90 17.40
C ASP A 314 7.50 -1.32 15.93
N LEU A 315 6.44 -1.01 15.17
CA LEU A 315 6.36 -1.35 13.75
C LEU A 315 7.45 -0.65 12.93
N ILE A 316 7.73 0.63 13.21
CA ILE A 316 8.76 1.38 12.50
C ILE A 316 10.14 0.73 12.71
N ARG A 317 10.46 0.28 13.94
CA ARG A 317 11.69 -0.46 14.23
C ARG A 317 11.79 -1.78 13.45
N GLU A 318 10.70 -2.53 13.38
CA GLU A 318 10.65 -3.78 12.58
C GLU A 318 10.91 -3.50 11.09
N ILE A 319 10.33 -2.42 10.54
CA ILE A 319 10.43 -2.09 9.10
C ILE A 319 11.79 -1.48 8.75
N LEU A 320 12.31 -0.57 9.55
CA LEU A 320 13.54 0.18 9.25
C LEU A 320 14.81 -0.44 9.86
N GLY A 321 14.65 -1.39 10.81
CA GLY A 321 15.74 -1.91 11.63
C GLY A 321 16.21 -0.90 12.71
N GLU A 322 16.93 -1.40 13.71
CA GLU A 322 17.37 -0.58 14.85
C GLU A 322 18.32 0.57 14.48
N ILE A 323 19.08 0.45 13.39
CA ILE A 323 20.13 1.40 13.00
C ILE A 323 19.57 2.67 12.34
N SER A 324 18.36 2.62 11.78
CA SER A 324 17.76 3.77 11.07
C SER A 324 16.99 4.73 11.98
N PHE A 325 16.88 4.44 13.27
CA PHE A 325 16.12 5.24 14.23
C PHE A 325 16.97 6.38 14.84
N MET A 326 17.69 7.13 14.03
CA MET A 326 18.02 8.49 14.44
C MET A 326 16.78 9.34 14.14
N ARG A 327 15.93 9.55 15.15
CA ARG A 327 14.97 10.66 15.13
C ARG A 327 15.72 11.89 14.59
N PRO A 328 15.15 12.70 13.67
CA PRO A 328 15.58 14.08 13.58
C PRO A 328 15.54 14.61 15.02
N ALA A 329 16.63 15.18 15.46
CA ALA A 329 16.75 15.67 16.84
C ALA A 329 15.45 16.42 17.17
N PRO A 330 14.76 16.12 18.27
CA PRO A 330 13.59 16.86 18.64
C PRO A 330 13.98 18.32 18.62
N ALA A 331 13.19 19.17 17.99
CA ALA A 331 13.41 20.59 18.01
C ALA A 331 13.76 20.91 19.47
N LEU A 332 14.97 21.46 19.69
CA LEU A 332 15.54 21.60 21.03
C LEU A 332 14.51 22.28 21.91
N LEU A 333 13.87 21.52 22.77
CA LEU A 333 12.95 22.06 23.77
C LEU A 333 13.75 23.05 24.60
N SER A 334 13.21 24.23 24.83
CA SER A 334 13.79 25.13 25.81
C SER A 334 13.84 24.42 27.17
N ALA A 335 14.82 24.75 28.02
CA ALA A 335 14.87 24.17 29.36
C ALA A 335 13.53 24.30 30.12
N ARG A 336 12.77 25.37 29.83
CA ARG A 336 11.43 25.62 30.39
C ARG A 336 10.38 24.65 29.86
N GLN A 337 10.43 24.29 28.57
CA GLN A 337 9.53 23.32 27.95
C GLN A 337 9.84 21.90 28.41
N ALA A 338 11.12 21.56 28.60
CA ALA A 338 11.51 20.28 29.17
C ALA A 338 11.01 20.13 30.61
N ASP A 339 11.22 21.12 31.44
CA ASP A 339 10.72 21.15 32.83
C ASP A 339 9.18 21.03 32.87
N LEU A 340 8.50 21.70 31.93
CA LEU A 340 7.03 21.62 31.83
C LEU A 340 6.55 20.20 31.51
N LEU A 341 7.13 19.56 30.52
CA LEU A 341 6.82 18.18 30.16
C LEU A 341 7.10 17.19 31.30
N ASP A 342 8.19 17.40 32.05
CA ASP A 342 8.55 16.57 33.20
C ASP A 342 7.59 16.76 34.39
N CYS A 343 6.90 17.89 34.43
CA CYS A 343 5.88 18.21 35.44
C CYS A 343 4.48 17.72 35.06
N MET A 344 4.23 17.37 33.77
CA MET A 344 2.93 16.87 33.32
C MET A 344 2.77 15.39 33.59
N GLY A 345 1.55 14.96 33.93
CA GLY A 345 1.19 13.55 34.07
C GLY A 345 0.66 12.97 32.75
N THR A 346 0.40 11.67 32.77
CA THR A 346 -0.18 10.92 31.65
C THR A 346 -1.70 11.07 31.55
N PHE A 347 -2.33 11.69 32.54
CA PHE A 347 -3.78 11.93 32.60
C PHE A 347 -4.10 13.40 32.34
N PRO A 348 -5.33 13.74 31.85
CA PRO A 348 -5.75 15.12 31.68
C PRO A 348 -5.65 15.91 32.98
N GLU A 349 -5.03 17.07 32.94
CA GLU A 349 -4.79 17.96 34.08
C GLU A 349 -5.14 19.39 33.73
N ALA A 350 -5.61 20.15 34.76
CA ALA A 350 -5.86 21.57 34.60
C ALA A 350 -4.53 22.36 34.66
N ALA A 351 -4.49 23.52 33.99
CA ALA A 351 -3.31 24.39 33.96
C ALA A 351 -2.82 24.79 35.36
N ASP A 352 -3.74 25.02 36.30
CA ASP A 352 -3.39 25.36 37.69
C ASP A 352 -2.65 24.22 38.40
N GLN A 353 -3.01 22.98 38.15
CA GLN A 353 -2.34 21.80 38.71
C GLN A 353 -0.90 21.63 38.16
N ILE A 354 -0.74 21.90 36.86
CA ILE A 354 0.58 21.88 36.22
C ILE A 354 1.46 22.99 36.81
N LYS A 355 0.91 24.21 36.99
CA LYS A 355 1.61 25.35 37.59
C LYS A 355 2.07 25.06 39.01
N GLU A 356 1.21 24.48 39.85
CA GLU A 356 1.55 24.10 41.23
C GLU A 356 2.67 23.07 41.28
N ARG A 357 2.61 22.09 40.38
CA ARG A 357 3.64 21.03 40.29
C ARG A 357 4.99 21.56 39.76
N MET A 358 4.97 22.53 38.84
CA MET A 358 6.19 23.22 38.41
C MET A 358 6.86 23.98 39.56
N LEU A 359 6.07 24.64 40.41
CA LEU A 359 6.60 25.30 41.61
C LEU A 359 7.21 24.30 42.58
N LEU A 360 6.57 23.18 42.81
CA LEU A 360 7.02 22.14 43.78
C LEU A 360 8.24 21.36 43.29
N LYS A 361 8.28 20.95 42.00
CA LYS A 361 9.35 20.11 41.44
C LYS A 361 10.55 20.92 40.94
N CYS A 362 10.29 22.01 40.24
CA CYS A 362 11.34 22.74 39.54
C CYS A 362 11.71 24.05 40.21
N CYS A 363 11.08 24.39 41.34
CA CYS A 363 11.24 25.69 42.06
C CYS A 363 11.06 26.90 41.13
N ARG A 364 10.24 26.79 40.09
CA ARG A 364 9.98 27.85 39.11
C ARG A 364 8.55 28.32 39.19
N THR A 365 8.35 29.64 39.25
CA THR A 365 7.04 30.27 39.10
C THR A 365 6.79 30.62 37.65
N ILE A 366 5.60 30.30 37.16
CA ILE A 366 5.13 30.67 35.82
C ILE A 366 3.77 31.35 35.93
N SER A 367 3.56 32.42 35.16
CA SER A 367 2.24 33.01 35.05
C SER A 367 1.28 32.12 34.24
N ILE A 368 -0.01 32.18 34.48
CA ILE A 368 -0.99 31.39 33.69
C ILE A 368 -0.92 31.73 32.19
N PRO A 369 -0.85 33.02 31.78
CA PRO A 369 -0.66 33.35 30.36
C PRO A 369 0.60 32.72 29.72
N ASP A 370 1.73 32.79 30.44
CA ASP A 370 2.98 32.19 29.93
C ASP A 370 2.91 30.65 29.86
N LEU A 371 2.28 30.02 30.86
CA LEU A 371 2.04 28.57 30.86
C LEU A 371 1.17 28.17 29.67
N MET A 372 0.09 28.90 29.40
CA MET A 372 -0.78 28.61 28.24
C MET A 372 -0.05 28.81 26.91
N ALA A 373 0.82 29.83 26.80
CA ALA A 373 1.63 30.04 25.60
C ALA A 373 2.61 28.88 25.36
N GLU A 374 3.28 28.40 26.41
CA GLU A 374 4.22 27.26 26.30
C GLU A 374 3.46 25.95 26.01
N LEU A 375 2.31 25.70 26.63
CA LEU A 375 1.45 24.54 26.34
C LEU A 375 0.94 24.58 24.90
N MET A 376 0.56 25.75 24.39
CA MET A 376 0.14 25.92 23.00
C MET A 376 1.31 25.63 22.04
N HIS A 377 2.50 26.12 22.35
CA HIS A 377 3.71 25.83 21.57
C HIS A 377 4.04 24.33 21.57
N LEU A 378 4.00 23.69 22.74
CA LEU A 378 4.19 22.23 22.87
C LEU A 378 3.08 21.43 22.15
N SER A 379 1.86 21.95 22.09
CA SER A 379 0.76 21.35 21.34
C SER A 379 0.99 21.45 19.82
N ILE A 380 1.49 22.59 19.33
CA ILE A 380 1.90 22.76 17.93
C ILE A 380 3.04 21.79 17.59
N MET A 381 3.99 21.59 18.51
CA MET A 381 5.09 20.62 18.40
C MET A 381 4.64 19.17 18.67
N ARG A 382 3.35 18.91 18.92
CA ARG A 382 2.74 17.60 19.19
C ARG A 382 3.27 16.87 20.43
N HIS A 383 3.82 17.57 21.39
CA HIS A 383 4.25 17.00 22.69
C HIS A 383 3.10 16.87 23.69
N VAL A 384 2.07 17.72 23.58
CA VAL A 384 0.87 17.71 24.44
C VAL A 384 -0.38 17.88 23.59
N ASN A 385 -1.53 17.41 24.11
CA ASN A 385 -2.83 17.57 23.47
C ASN A 385 -3.79 18.31 24.43
N GLN A 386 -4.56 19.26 23.91
CA GLN A 386 -5.66 19.86 24.64
C GLN A 386 -6.88 18.93 24.56
N ILE A 387 -7.49 18.61 25.70
CA ILE A 387 -8.70 17.78 25.81
C ILE A 387 -9.80 18.64 26.44
N GLY A 388 -10.86 18.91 25.68
CA GLY A 388 -11.97 19.75 26.11
C GLY A 388 -11.72 21.25 25.95
N ASN A 389 -12.81 22.03 26.16
CA ASN A 389 -12.76 23.49 26.18
C ASN A 389 -12.22 24.00 27.50
#